data_d72aa9ac1947a9bad9d624c085099a51
#
_entry.id   d72aa9ac1947a9bad9d624c085099a51
#
_cell.length_a   1.000
_cell.length_b   1.000
_cell.length_c   1.000
_cell.angle_alpha   90.00
_cell.angle_beta   90.00
_cell.angle_gamma   90.00
#
_symmetry.space_group_name_H-M   'P 1'
#
loop_
_entity.id
_entity.type
_entity.pdbx_description
1 polymer ?
#
loop_
_entity_poly.entity_id
_entity_poly.type
_entity_poly.pdbx_seq_one_letter_code
_entity_poly.pdbx_strand_id
1 'polypeptide(L)'
;MKTLRIALDWTPNINHIGIFIAKELGYYKEKGIEIEILNPFEDNYKITPGKKLELGLADFAIAPFETVISLNNKKNIVDAIAVFAILQEDISSIASLKSSNLNSPNALDGKIYASYKARYEDHIVREMVKNDGGTGNMEIIYPNKLGIWNTLLEGTADATWIFDNWEGVEANTKQIELKKFSMSDFGIPYCYSPVIIARNNQIVTNKYDYSLFIKATQKGYSYAVKNKSKSVKILKEYLTDYDKANIDISKSLDITAPYFGSNKECGFMKPERINVFLKWLVEHNLENKEI
;
A
#
# COMPACT_ATOMS: atom_id res chain seq x y z
N MET A 1 20.97 -14.00 17.66
CA MET A 1 20.33 -13.05 16.74
C MET A 1 19.00 -12.62 17.36
N LYS A 2 18.60 -11.37 17.17
CA LYS A 2 17.30 -10.89 17.61
C LYS A 2 16.27 -11.15 16.53
N THR A 3 15.14 -11.75 16.86
CA THR A 3 14.02 -11.91 15.94
C THR A 3 13.19 -10.64 15.92
N LEU A 4 12.91 -10.11 14.72
CA LEU A 4 11.97 -9.02 14.46
C LEU A 4 10.89 -9.52 13.52
N ARG A 5 9.63 -9.15 13.79
CA ARG A 5 8.46 -9.61 13.04
C ARG A 5 7.87 -8.46 12.25
N ILE A 6 7.65 -8.68 10.95
CA ILE A 6 6.99 -7.71 10.07
C ILE A 6 5.71 -8.30 9.49
N ALA A 7 4.59 -7.64 9.70
CA ALA A 7 3.29 -8.03 9.14
C ALA A 7 3.08 -7.33 7.80
N LEU A 8 2.82 -8.12 6.75
CA LEU A 8 2.49 -7.62 5.42
C LEU A 8 1.04 -7.14 5.38
N ASP A 9 0.76 -6.14 4.54
CA ASP A 9 -0.58 -5.61 4.27
C ASP A 9 -1.40 -6.52 3.34
N TRP A 10 -0.73 -7.23 2.47
CA TRP A 10 -1.30 -8.15 1.49
C TRP A 10 -0.41 -9.38 1.32
N THR A 11 -0.84 -10.34 0.50
CA THR A 11 0.06 -11.41 0.03
C THR A 11 1.35 -10.81 -0.54
N PRO A 12 2.48 -11.55 -0.48
CA PRO A 12 3.73 -11.09 -1.07
C PRO A 12 3.51 -10.53 -2.47
N ASN A 13 4.01 -9.32 -2.70
CA ASN A 13 3.89 -8.61 -3.97
C ASN A 13 5.11 -7.71 -4.20
N ILE A 14 5.06 -6.93 -5.27
CA ILE A 14 6.19 -6.10 -5.69
C ILE A 14 6.58 -5.04 -4.65
N ASN A 15 5.63 -4.51 -3.88
CA ASN A 15 5.92 -3.51 -2.84
C ASN A 15 6.80 -4.09 -1.72
N HIS A 16 6.77 -5.40 -1.51
CA HIS A 16 7.55 -6.09 -0.47
C HIS A 16 8.94 -6.55 -0.94
N ILE A 17 9.28 -6.38 -2.21
CA ILE A 17 10.48 -6.97 -2.85
C ILE A 17 11.77 -6.69 -2.09
N GLY A 18 11.95 -5.46 -1.57
CA GLY A 18 13.16 -5.10 -0.83
C GLY A 18 13.35 -5.87 0.47
N ILE A 19 12.24 -6.21 1.14
CA ILE A 19 12.25 -6.99 2.39
C ILE A 19 12.65 -8.43 2.11
N PHE A 20 12.07 -9.06 1.07
CA PHE A 20 12.42 -10.42 0.67
C PHE A 20 13.86 -10.52 0.20
N ILE A 21 14.34 -9.56 -0.60
CA ILE A 21 15.74 -9.50 -1.02
C ILE A 21 16.68 -9.36 0.19
N ALA A 22 16.36 -8.46 1.13
CA ALA A 22 17.19 -8.27 2.32
C ALA A 22 17.25 -9.55 3.19
N LYS A 23 16.17 -10.32 3.24
CA LYS A 23 16.12 -11.62 3.89
C LYS A 23 16.98 -12.65 3.17
N GLU A 24 16.73 -12.86 1.88
CA GLU A 24 17.40 -13.92 1.08
C GLU A 24 18.89 -13.69 0.89
N LEU A 25 19.30 -12.42 0.71
CA LEU A 25 20.72 -12.08 0.59
C LEU A 25 21.42 -11.91 1.95
N GLY A 26 20.72 -12.21 3.05
CA GLY A 26 21.31 -12.23 4.39
C GLY A 26 21.57 -10.84 4.98
N TYR A 27 21.04 -9.74 4.41
CA TYR A 27 21.34 -8.38 4.89
C TYR A 27 20.86 -8.14 6.32
N TYR A 28 19.76 -8.76 6.75
CA TYR A 28 19.32 -8.76 8.15
C TYR A 28 20.27 -9.59 9.02
N LYS A 29 20.66 -10.81 8.57
CA LYS A 29 21.58 -11.70 9.29
C LYS A 29 22.95 -11.06 9.52
N GLU A 30 23.49 -10.34 8.53
CA GLU A 30 24.72 -9.54 8.64
C GLU A 30 24.65 -8.51 9.79
N LYS A 31 23.43 -8.11 10.19
CA LYS A 31 23.16 -7.15 11.28
C LYS A 31 22.74 -7.84 12.58
N GLY A 32 22.80 -9.15 12.67
CA GLY A 32 22.40 -9.90 13.85
C GLY A 32 20.87 -10.01 14.02
N ILE A 33 20.10 -9.74 12.97
CA ILE A 33 18.64 -9.78 12.96
C ILE A 33 18.18 -11.04 12.21
N GLU A 34 17.25 -11.79 12.80
CA GLU A 34 16.40 -12.75 12.12
C GLU A 34 15.07 -12.09 11.82
N ILE A 35 14.61 -12.10 10.56
CA ILE A 35 13.32 -11.51 10.18
C ILE A 35 12.27 -12.59 9.97
N GLU A 36 11.16 -12.47 10.69
CA GLU A 36 9.96 -13.25 10.50
C GLU A 36 8.92 -12.40 9.75
N ILE A 37 8.44 -12.90 8.62
CA ILE A 37 7.47 -12.21 7.79
C ILE A 37 6.11 -12.86 8.04
N LEU A 38 5.18 -12.09 8.60
CA LEU A 38 3.82 -12.54 8.89
C LEU A 38 2.93 -12.27 7.67
N ASN A 39 2.63 -13.34 6.94
CA ASN A 39 1.77 -13.27 5.77
C ASN A 39 0.28 -13.26 6.20
N PRO A 40 -0.55 -12.30 5.74
CA PRO A 40 -1.97 -12.25 6.10
C PRO A 40 -2.76 -13.47 5.61
N PHE A 41 -2.29 -14.17 4.60
CA PHE A 41 -2.90 -15.44 4.15
C PHE A 41 -2.91 -16.52 5.26
N GLU A 42 -1.91 -16.53 6.15
CA GLU A 42 -1.76 -17.54 7.22
C GLU A 42 -2.89 -17.48 8.25
N ASP A 43 -3.47 -16.30 8.45
CA ASP A 43 -4.63 -16.11 9.33
C ASP A 43 -5.95 -15.82 8.59
N ASN A 44 -5.97 -16.07 7.28
CA ASN A 44 -7.10 -15.75 6.39
C ASN A 44 -7.53 -14.28 6.49
N TYR A 45 -6.59 -13.35 6.58
CA TYR A 45 -6.79 -11.89 6.68
C TYR A 45 -7.63 -11.44 7.89
N LYS A 46 -7.74 -12.27 8.94
CA LYS A 46 -8.55 -11.96 10.12
C LYS A 46 -8.00 -10.82 10.95
N ILE A 47 -6.66 -10.70 11.02
CA ILE A 47 -5.99 -9.70 11.82
C ILE A 47 -5.17 -8.80 10.91
N THR A 48 -5.60 -7.52 10.79
CA THR A 48 -4.88 -6.55 9.96
C THR A 48 -3.45 -6.30 10.49
N PRO A 49 -2.50 -5.86 9.63
CA PRO A 49 -1.13 -5.56 10.05
C PRO A 49 -1.07 -4.55 11.20
N GLY A 50 -1.85 -3.47 11.12
CA GLY A 50 -1.97 -2.50 12.20
C GLY A 50 -2.48 -3.11 13.51
N LYS A 51 -3.43 -4.06 13.43
CA LYS A 51 -3.92 -4.79 14.62
C LYS A 51 -2.86 -5.75 15.17
N LYS A 52 -2.06 -6.39 14.32
CA LYS A 52 -0.92 -7.21 14.77
C LYS A 52 0.11 -6.35 15.52
N LEU A 53 0.37 -5.13 15.02
CA LEU A 53 1.24 -4.16 15.70
C LEU A 53 0.67 -3.75 17.06
N GLU A 54 -0.62 -3.40 17.14
CA GLU A 54 -1.33 -3.02 18.37
C GLU A 54 -1.24 -4.13 19.43
N LEU A 55 -1.44 -5.38 19.03
CA LEU A 55 -1.42 -6.55 19.92
C LEU A 55 0.00 -7.00 20.30
N GLY A 56 1.06 -6.40 19.73
CA GLY A 56 2.44 -6.83 19.94
C GLY A 56 2.79 -8.16 19.26
N LEU A 57 1.98 -8.61 18.32
CA LEU A 57 2.25 -9.79 17.51
C LEU A 57 3.29 -9.51 16.42
N ALA A 58 3.45 -8.24 16.03
CA ALA A 58 4.46 -7.76 15.09
C ALA A 58 5.24 -6.59 15.70
N ASP A 59 6.51 -6.46 15.31
CA ASP A 59 7.36 -5.31 15.63
C ASP A 59 7.18 -4.19 14.59
N PHE A 60 6.89 -4.59 13.34
CA PHE A 60 6.60 -3.71 12.22
C PHE A 60 5.33 -4.15 11.49
N ALA A 61 4.62 -3.20 10.92
CA ALA A 61 3.47 -3.45 10.06
C ALA A 61 3.61 -2.68 8.76
N ILE A 62 3.26 -3.29 7.63
CA ILE A 62 3.10 -2.61 6.36
C ILE A 62 1.63 -2.23 6.22
N ALA A 63 1.35 -0.98 5.92
CA ALA A 63 -0.01 -0.48 5.71
C ALA A 63 0.02 0.91 5.06
N PRO A 64 -1.12 1.42 4.53
CA PRO A 64 -1.24 2.83 4.16
C PRO A 64 -0.96 3.76 5.36
N PHE A 65 -0.46 4.96 5.09
CA PHE A 65 -0.16 5.94 6.15
C PHE A 65 -1.37 6.25 7.05
N GLU A 66 -2.57 6.24 6.51
CA GLU A 66 -3.82 6.44 7.28
C GLU A 66 -4.01 5.43 8.42
N THR A 67 -3.31 4.28 8.38
CA THR A 67 -3.29 3.32 9.49
C THR A 67 -2.57 3.91 10.71
N VAL A 68 -1.56 4.76 10.52
CA VAL A 68 -0.91 5.49 11.64
C VAL A 68 -1.94 6.38 12.33
N ILE A 69 -2.72 7.14 11.54
CA ILE A 69 -3.78 7.99 12.07
C ILE A 69 -4.80 7.13 12.83
N SER A 70 -5.24 6.02 12.22
CA SER A 70 -6.20 5.10 12.84
C SER A 70 -5.73 4.53 14.18
N LEU A 71 -4.44 4.18 14.30
CA LEU A 71 -3.86 3.62 15.52
C LEU A 71 -3.72 4.66 16.63
N ASN A 72 -3.49 5.92 16.26
CA ASN A 72 -3.30 7.02 17.21
C ASN A 72 -4.61 7.70 17.63
N ASN A 73 -5.68 7.58 16.82
CA ASN A 73 -7.01 8.13 17.14
C ASN A 73 -7.91 7.16 17.92
N LYS A 74 -7.36 6.05 18.45
CA LYS A 74 -8.10 5.12 19.30
C LYS A 74 -8.18 5.61 20.73
N LYS A 75 -9.24 5.18 21.47
CA LYS A 75 -9.33 5.38 22.91
C LYS A 75 -8.06 4.92 23.65
N ASN A 76 -7.52 3.77 23.24
CA ASN A 76 -6.22 3.28 23.69
C ASN A 76 -5.21 3.56 22.58
N ILE A 77 -4.52 4.68 22.69
CA ILE A 77 -3.52 5.13 21.71
C ILE A 77 -2.39 4.10 21.62
N VAL A 78 -2.02 3.72 20.40
CA VAL A 78 -0.92 2.77 20.16
C VAL A 78 0.43 3.48 20.11
N ASP A 79 0.44 4.79 19.93
CA ASP A 79 1.64 5.61 19.69
C ASP A 79 2.47 5.04 18.54
N ALA A 80 1.79 4.89 17.40
CA ALA A 80 2.37 4.35 16.17
C ALA A 80 2.98 5.45 15.32
N ILE A 81 4.13 5.18 14.72
CA ILE A 81 4.76 6.08 13.75
C ILE A 81 5.17 5.34 12.49
N ALA A 82 5.10 6.02 11.34
CA ALA A 82 5.69 5.53 10.10
C ALA A 82 7.21 5.73 10.16
N VAL A 83 7.96 4.67 9.84
CA VAL A 83 9.42 4.66 9.92
C VAL A 83 10.11 4.49 8.56
N PHE A 84 9.33 4.15 7.52
CA PHE A 84 9.85 3.92 6.18
C PHE A 84 8.72 4.05 5.14
N ALA A 85 8.87 4.93 4.15
CA ALA A 85 7.99 4.95 2.98
C ALA A 85 8.50 3.92 1.96
N ILE A 86 7.68 2.92 1.64
CA ILE A 86 8.02 1.92 0.62
C ILE A 86 8.00 2.58 -0.76
N LEU A 87 6.96 3.35 -1.02
CA LEU A 87 6.82 4.14 -2.25
C LEU A 87 6.91 5.63 -1.93
N GLN A 88 7.63 6.37 -2.75
CA GLN A 88 7.80 7.81 -2.59
C GLN A 88 6.62 8.63 -3.08
N GLU A 89 5.82 8.04 -3.97
CA GLU A 89 4.59 8.64 -4.51
C GLU A 89 3.50 7.57 -4.60
N ASP A 90 2.25 8.02 -4.63
CA ASP A 90 1.12 7.15 -4.87
C ASP A 90 1.11 6.66 -6.33
N ILE A 91 0.92 5.36 -6.52
CA ILE A 91 0.80 4.70 -7.81
C ILE A 91 -0.50 3.90 -7.88
N SER A 92 -1.49 4.31 -7.13
CA SER A 92 -2.82 3.73 -7.18
C SER A 92 -3.77 4.59 -8.04
N SER A 93 -4.85 3.99 -8.47
CA SER A 93 -5.84 4.63 -9.32
C SER A 93 -7.23 4.10 -9.00
N ILE A 94 -8.25 4.93 -9.22
CA ILE A 94 -9.62 4.44 -9.37
C ILE A 94 -9.76 3.93 -10.81
N ALA A 95 -10.11 2.66 -10.95
CA ALA A 95 -10.18 1.99 -12.24
C ALA A 95 -11.59 1.54 -12.58
N SER A 96 -11.95 1.66 -13.84
CA SER A 96 -13.14 1.09 -14.46
C SER A 96 -12.76 0.34 -15.74
N LEU A 97 -13.66 -0.50 -16.26
CA LEU A 97 -13.45 -1.09 -17.58
C LEU A 97 -13.54 0.00 -18.66
N LYS A 98 -12.65 -0.01 -19.63
CA LYS A 98 -12.69 0.93 -20.75
C LYS A 98 -14.01 0.83 -21.53
N SER A 99 -14.58 -0.37 -21.59
CA SER A 99 -15.87 -0.65 -22.22
C SER A 99 -17.06 0.00 -21.50
N SER A 100 -16.92 0.41 -20.23
CA SER A 100 -17.99 1.07 -19.49
C SER A 100 -18.23 2.53 -19.90
N ASN A 101 -17.35 3.10 -20.75
CA ASN A 101 -17.38 4.50 -21.18
C ASN A 101 -17.34 5.54 -20.06
N LEU A 102 -16.85 5.17 -18.87
CA LEU A 102 -16.59 6.09 -17.78
C LEU A 102 -15.30 6.86 -18.09
N ASN A 103 -15.41 8.05 -18.65
CA ASN A 103 -14.28 8.79 -19.20
C ASN A 103 -13.59 9.70 -18.20
N SER A 104 -14.25 10.01 -17.07
CA SER A 104 -13.70 10.78 -15.97
C SER A 104 -14.43 10.43 -14.67
N PRO A 105 -13.91 10.83 -13.48
CA PRO A 105 -14.52 10.50 -12.19
C PRO A 105 -15.99 10.97 -12.04
N ASN A 106 -16.39 12.11 -12.64
CA ASN A 106 -17.76 12.58 -12.55
C ASN A 106 -18.78 11.60 -13.13
N ALA A 107 -18.37 10.74 -14.08
CA ALA A 107 -19.22 9.71 -14.63
C ALA A 107 -19.54 8.56 -13.65
N LEU A 108 -18.93 8.55 -12.47
CA LEU A 108 -19.28 7.63 -11.38
C LEU A 108 -20.54 8.03 -10.62
N ASP A 109 -21.09 9.24 -10.82
CA ASP A 109 -22.40 9.60 -10.25
C ASP A 109 -23.48 8.61 -10.72
N GLY A 110 -24.22 8.06 -9.74
CA GLY A 110 -25.24 7.03 -9.99
C GLY A 110 -24.69 5.63 -10.33
N LYS A 111 -23.38 5.42 -10.21
CA LYS A 111 -22.69 4.15 -10.46
C LYS A 111 -22.36 3.43 -9.16
N ILE A 112 -21.90 2.17 -9.28
CA ILE A 112 -21.51 1.33 -8.15
C ILE A 112 -19.99 1.32 -8.02
N TYR A 113 -19.50 1.70 -6.85
CA TYR A 113 -18.09 1.65 -6.49
C TYR A 113 -17.84 0.50 -5.49
N ALA A 114 -16.92 -0.40 -5.82
CA ALA A 114 -16.48 -1.45 -4.91
C ALA A 114 -15.30 -0.96 -4.07
N SER A 115 -15.52 -0.79 -2.77
CA SER A 115 -14.57 -0.24 -1.80
C SER A 115 -13.93 -1.34 -0.94
N TYR A 116 -12.64 -1.16 -0.63
CA TYR A 116 -11.92 -1.95 0.38
C TYR A 116 -12.29 -1.58 1.81
N LYS A 117 -13.11 -0.54 1.98
CA LYS A 117 -13.47 0.01 3.30
C LYS A 117 -12.26 0.54 4.07
N ALA A 118 -11.24 1.04 3.37
CA ALA A 118 -10.14 1.77 3.99
C ALA A 118 -10.67 3.07 4.61
N ARG A 119 -9.95 3.62 5.61
CA ARG A 119 -10.47 4.67 6.49
C ARG A 119 -11.08 5.87 5.75
N TYR A 120 -10.44 6.34 4.69
CA TYR A 120 -10.89 7.54 3.96
C TYR A 120 -11.30 7.24 2.53
N GLU A 121 -11.20 6.01 2.07
CA GLU A 121 -11.40 5.61 0.67
C GLU A 121 -12.69 6.15 0.07
N ASP A 122 -13.82 5.90 0.73
CA ASP A 122 -15.13 6.33 0.22
C ASP A 122 -15.23 7.85 0.07
N HIS A 123 -14.63 8.61 1.01
CA HIS A 123 -14.59 10.06 0.96
C HIS A 123 -13.66 10.57 -0.15
N ILE A 124 -12.50 9.95 -0.28
CA ILE A 124 -11.53 10.28 -1.34
C ILE A 124 -12.19 10.14 -2.71
N VAL A 125 -12.84 9.00 -2.98
CA VAL A 125 -13.46 8.75 -4.28
C VAL A 125 -14.62 9.71 -4.53
N ARG A 126 -15.47 9.99 -3.52
CA ARG A 126 -16.53 11.00 -3.65
C ARG A 126 -15.98 12.40 -3.94
N GLU A 127 -14.86 12.75 -3.32
CA GLU A 127 -14.25 14.07 -3.54
C GLU A 127 -13.60 14.16 -4.93
N MET A 128 -12.98 13.08 -5.44
CA MET A 128 -12.51 13.03 -6.83
C MET A 128 -13.65 13.29 -7.82
N VAL A 129 -14.83 12.69 -7.58
CA VAL A 129 -16.02 12.92 -8.42
C VAL A 129 -16.47 14.38 -8.37
N LYS A 130 -16.52 15.00 -7.19
CA LYS A 130 -16.89 16.41 -7.02
C LYS A 130 -15.87 17.35 -7.66
N ASN A 131 -14.58 17.10 -7.49
CA ASN A 131 -13.52 17.90 -8.07
C ASN A 131 -13.53 17.85 -9.61
N ASP A 132 -14.10 16.79 -10.19
CA ASP A 132 -14.33 16.64 -11.62
C ASP A 132 -15.71 17.18 -12.07
N GLY A 133 -16.45 17.88 -11.20
CA GLY A 133 -17.73 18.53 -11.51
C GLY A 133 -18.95 17.64 -11.32
N GLY A 134 -18.81 16.46 -10.74
CA GLY A 134 -19.92 15.59 -10.33
C GLY A 134 -20.48 15.94 -8.95
N THR A 135 -21.41 15.14 -8.47
CA THR A 135 -22.07 15.33 -7.16
C THR A 135 -21.49 14.44 -6.05
N GLY A 136 -20.73 13.40 -6.41
CA GLY A 136 -20.23 12.37 -5.50
C GLY A 136 -21.34 11.39 -5.06
N ASN A 137 -22.45 11.35 -5.78
CA ASN A 137 -23.56 10.44 -5.47
C ASN A 137 -23.39 9.10 -6.19
N MET A 138 -22.61 8.21 -5.59
CA MET A 138 -22.43 6.84 -6.04
C MET A 138 -22.86 5.84 -4.96
N GLU A 139 -23.32 4.67 -5.37
CA GLU A 139 -23.52 3.54 -4.48
C GLU A 139 -22.15 2.93 -4.12
N ILE A 140 -21.92 2.66 -2.84
CA ILE A 140 -20.69 2.01 -2.38
C ILE A 140 -21.04 0.63 -1.86
N ILE A 141 -20.35 -0.38 -2.39
CA ILE A 141 -20.46 -1.76 -1.94
C ILE A 141 -19.13 -2.23 -1.33
N TYR A 142 -19.22 -3.17 -0.39
CA TYR A 142 -18.06 -3.74 0.31
C TYR A 142 -18.01 -5.25 0.08
N PRO A 143 -17.38 -5.72 -1.01
CA PRO A 143 -17.29 -7.14 -1.30
C PRO A 143 -16.52 -7.91 -0.22
N ASN A 144 -16.99 -9.08 0.16
CA ASN A 144 -16.34 -9.93 1.17
C ASN A 144 -14.98 -10.48 0.75
N LYS A 145 -14.72 -10.57 -0.54
CA LYS A 145 -13.44 -10.96 -1.12
C LYS A 145 -13.08 -10.00 -2.24
N LEU A 146 -11.83 -9.64 -2.26
CA LEU A 146 -11.21 -8.78 -3.26
C LEU A 146 -10.99 -9.55 -4.57
N GLY A 147 -12.06 -9.95 -5.19
CA GLY A 147 -12.09 -10.40 -6.57
C GLY A 147 -12.33 -9.20 -7.48
N ILE A 148 -11.42 -8.21 -7.45
CA ILE A 148 -11.55 -6.92 -8.13
C ILE A 148 -11.97 -7.09 -9.59
N TRP A 149 -11.32 -8.01 -10.27
CA TRP A 149 -11.58 -8.28 -11.68
C TRP A 149 -12.92 -8.94 -11.92
N ASN A 150 -13.29 -9.90 -11.07
CA ASN A 150 -14.59 -10.55 -11.16
C ASN A 150 -15.69 -9.51 -10.94
N THR A 151 -15.55 -8.65 -9.95
CA THR A 151 -16.53 -7.60 -9.66
C THR A 151 -16.76 -6.67 -10.85
N LEU A 152 -15.70 -6.18 -11.50
CA LEU A 152 -15.79 -5.30 -12.67
C LEU A 152 -16.24 -6.07 -13.93
N LEU A 153 -15.70 -7.27 -14.18
CA LEU A 153 -16.03 -8.05 -15.36
C LEU A 153 -17.44 -8.65 -15.30
N GLU A 154 -17.92 -9.00 -14.13
CA GLU A 154 -19.29 -9.49 -13.89
C GLU A 154 -20.31 -8.34 -13.83
N GLY A 155 -19.86 -7.09 -13.81
CA GLY A 155 -20.73 -5.92 -13.78
C GLY A 155 -21.40 -5.68 -12.42
N THR A 156 -20.87 -6.25 -11.32
CA THR A 156 -21.39 -6.02 -9.97
C THR A 156 -20.93 -4.68 -9.40
N ALA A 157 -19.87 -4.10 -9.96
CA ALA A 157 -19.45 -2.72 -9.73
C ALA A 157 -18.90 -2.09 -11.01
N ASP A 158 -18.97 -0.76 -11.09
CA ASP A 158 -18.50 0.02 -12.23
C ASP A 158 -17.04 0.46 -12.04
N ALA A 159 -16.58 0.64 -10.81
CA ALA A 159 -15.21 1.05 -10.49
C ALA A 159 -14.73 0.49 -9.14
N THR A 160 -13.40 0.48 -8.98
CA THR A 160 -12.72 0.09 -7.74
C THR A 160 -11.33 0.73 -7.69
N TRP A 161 -10.69 0.69 -6.51
CA TRP A 161 -9.31 1.10 -6.31
C TRP A 161 -8.33 -0.01 -6.69
N ILE A 162 -7.28 0.31 -7.40
CA ILE A 162 -6.22 -0.63 -7.77
C ILE A 162 -4.83 -0.02 -7.55
N PHE A 163 -3.82 -0.86 -7.45
CA PHE A 163 -2.42 -0.46 -7.61
C PHE A 163 -1.97 -0.74 -9.04
N ASP A 164 -1.51 0.29 -9.73
CA ASP A 164 -1.11 0.22 -11.13
C ASP A 164 0.05 -0.74 -11.37
N ASN A 165 0.90 -0.90 -10.38
CA ASN A 165 2.07 -1.77 -10.42
C ASN A 165 1.76 -3.25 -10.10
N TRP A 166 0.53 -3.58 -9.71
CA TRP A 166 0.11 -4.95 -9.43
C TRP A 166 -1.15 -5.33 -10.19
N GLU A 167 -2.33 -4.90 -9.76
CA GLU A 167 -3.59 -5.15 -10.48
C GLU A 167 -3.58 -4.53 -11.87
N GLY A 168 -2.97 -3.35 -12.04
CA GLY A 168 -2.81 -2.73 -13.36
C GLY A 168 -1.95 -3.57 -14.30
N VAL A 169 -0.91 -4.24 -13.79
CA VAL A 169 -0.08 -5.17 -14.58
C VAL A 169 -0.84 -6.46 -14.87
N GLU A 170 -1.60 -6.98 -13.91
CA GLU A 170 -2.47 -8.14 -14.12
C GLU A 170 -3.48 -7.88 -15.24
N ALA A 171 -4.15 -6.73 -15.22
CA ALA A 171 -5.08 -6.33 -16.28
C ALA A 171 -4.42 -6.35 -17.65
N ASN A 172 -3.21 -5.77 -17.76
CA ASN A 172 -2.45 -5.78 -19.00
C ASN A 172 -2.11 -7.22 -19.45
N THR A 173 -1.70 -8.08 -18.53
CA THR A 173 -1.37 -9.48 -18.83
C THR A 173 -2.60 -10.25 -19.34
N LYS A 174 -3.78 -9.95 -18.79
CA LYS A 174 -5.06 -10.52 -19.18
C LYS A 174 -5.74 -9.80 -20.36
N GLN A 175 -5.09 -8.79 -20.95
CA GLN A 175 -5.62 -7.97 -22.03
C GLN A 175 -6.95 -7.27 -21.67
N ILE A 176 -7.12 -6.91 -20.39
CA ILE A 176 -8.26 -6.14 -19.90
C ILE A 176 -7.90 -4.65 -20.01
N GLU A 177 -8.62 -3.93 -20.84
CA GLU A 177 -8.43 -2.50 -20.98
C GLU A 177 -9.15 -1.73 -19.87
N LEU A 178 -8.37 -0.96 -19.11
CA LEU A 178 -8.86 -0.11 -18.03
C LEU A 178 -8.82 1.36 -18.40
N LYS A 179 -9.80 2.10 -17.89
CA LYS A 179 -9.72 3.54 -17.67
C LYS A 179 -9.32 3.77 -16.22
N LYS A 180 -8.31 4.62 -16.00
CA LYS A 180 -7.72 4.85 -14.69
C LYS A 180 -7.68 6.34 -14.38
N PHE A 181 -7.96 6.69 -13.13
CA PHE A 181 -7.96 8.05 -12.62
C PHE A 181 -7.06 8.12 -11.39
N SER A 182 -5.95 8.88 -11.48
CA SER A 182 -5.06 9.08 -10.34
C SER A 182 -5.65 10.10 -9.37
N MET A 183 -5.40 9.95 -8.09
CA MET A 183 -5.90 10.87 -7.07
C MET A 183 -5.36 12.29 -7.24
N SER A 184 -4.07 12.40 -7.57
CA SER A 184 -3.42 13.70 -7.76
C SER A 184 -4.01 14.53 -8.89
N ASP A 185 -4.48 13.91 -9.98
CA ASP A 185 -5.07 14.61 -11.11
C ASP A 185 -6.41 15.27 -10.76
N PHE A 186 -7.04 14.80 -9.68
CA PHE A 186 -8.31 15.30 -9.17
C PHE A 186 -8.18 15.98 -7.80
N GLY A 187 -7.00 16.51 -7.48
CA GLY A 187 -6.77 17.36 -6.31
C GLY A 187 -6.76 16.64 -4.96
N ILE A 188 -6.61 15.32 -4.94
CA ILE A 188 -6.47 14.54 -3.71
C ILE A 188 -4.98 14.40 -3.37
N PRO A 189 -4.50 15.00 -2.28
CA PRO A 189 -3.09 14.93 -1.89
C PRO A 189 -2.79 13.64 -1.12
N TYR A 190 -3.14 12.47 -1.68
CA TYR A 190 -2.96 11.20 -1.01
C TYR A 190 -1.51 11.00 -0.59
N CYS A 191 -1.33 10.55 0.65
CA CYS A 191 -0.03 10.45 1.28
C CYS A 191 0.72 9.18 0.84
N TYR A 192 1.65 8.71 1.68
CA TYR A 192 2.43 7.51 1.41
C TYR A 192 1.61 6.23 1.58
N SER A 193 1.65 5.36 0.57
CA SER A 193 1.01 4.03 0.61
C SER A 193 1.78 3.05 -0.28
N PRO A 194 2.33 1.94 0.31
CA PRO A 194 2.37 1.64 1.73
C PRO A 194 3.59 2.24 2.47
N VAL A 195 3.51 2.23 3.80
CA VAL A 195 4.62 2.57 4.71
C VAL A 195 4.91 1.40 5.67
N ILE A 196 6.10 1.38 6.27
CA ILE A 196 6.39 0.52 7.42
C ILE A 196 6.11 1.32 8.69
N ILE A 197 5.30 0.76 9.58
CA ILE A 197 4.85 1.37 10.82
C ILE A 197 5.46 0.60 11.99
N ALA A 198 5.83 1.32 13.06
CA ALA A 198 6.28 0.74 14.30
C ALA A 198 5.68 1.50 15.50
N ARG A 199 5.72 0.90 16.70
CA ARG A 199 5.34 1.58 17.95
C ARG A 199 6.49 2.44 18.43
N ASN A 200 6.23 3.70 18.77
CA ASN A 200 7.24 4.67 19.19
C ASN A 200 8.03 4.19 20.42
N ASN A 201 7.35 3.65 21.43
CA ASN A 201 7.99 3.09 22.61
C ASN A 201 8.99 1.96 22.28
N GLN A 202 8.69 1.12 21.28
CA GLN A 202 9.59 0.05 20.82
C GLN A 202 10.78 0.62 20.04
N ILE A 203 10.59 1.70 19.29
CA ILE A 203 11.68 2.39 18.59
C ILE A 203 12.66 2.97 19.63
N VAL A 204 12.16 3.60 20.68
CA VAL A 204 13.00 4.17 21.75
C VAL A 204 13.78 3.06 22.44
N THR A 205 13.10 1.97 22.84
CA THR A 205 13.72 0.85 23.58
C THR A 205 14.70 0.05 22.73
N ASN A 206 14.39 -0.14 21.43
CA ASN A 206 15.15 -1.00 20.51
C ASN A 206 15.82 -0.19 19.38
N LYS A 207 16.14 1.08 19.63
CA LYS A 207 16.62 2.03 18.61
C LYS A 207 17.73 1.47 17.72
N TYR A 208 18.69 0.76 18.32
CA TYR A 208 19.80 0.17 17.57
C TYR A 208 19.31 -0.87 16.57
N ASP A 209 18.56 -1.88 17.01
CA ASP A 209 18.09 -2.98 16.16
C ASP A 209 17.15 -2.49 15.09
N TYR A 210 16.26 -1.54 15.42
CA TYR A 210 15.33 -0.96 14.45
C TYR A 210 16.08 -0.15 13.38
N SER A 211 17.13 0.59 13.75
CA SER A 211 17.98 1.28 12.78
C SER A 211 18.69 0.33 11.84
N LEU A 212 19.15 -0.83 12.36
CA LEU A 212 19.78 -1.88 11.56
C LEU A 212 18.79 -2.55 10.60
N PHE A 213 17.55 -2.80 11.07
CA PHE A 213 16.44 -3.29 10.22
C PHE A 213 16.19 -2.33 9.05
N ILE A 214 16.01 -1.04 9.32
CA ILE A 214 15.77 -0.03 8.29
C ILE A 214 16.90 0.01 7.26
N LYS A 215 18.17 0.00 7.71
CA LYS A 215 19.34 -0.01 6.81
C LYS A 215 19.40 -1.27 5.93
N ALA A 216 19.10 -2.43 6.49
CA ALA A 216 19.05 -3.68 5.73
C ALA A 216 17.92 -3.67 4.70
N THR A 217 16.74 -3.14 5.08
CA THR A 217 15.59 -2.95 4.19
C THR A 217 15.94 -2.01 3.03
N GLN A 218 16.55 -0.84 3.30
CA GLN A 218 17.03 0.09 2.26
C GLN A 218 18.00 -0.59 1.29
N LYS A 219 18.95 -1.39 1.81
CA LYS A 219 19.90 -2.16 0.99
C LYS A 219 19.14 -3.13 0.07
N GLY A 220 18.06 -3.76 0.56
CA GLY A 220 17.21 -4.65 -0.23
C GLY A 220 16.50 -3.95 -1.38
N TYR A 221 15.86 -2.81 -1.14
CA TYR A 221 15.23 -2.01 -2.21
C TYR A 221 16.27 -1.46 -3.20
N SER A 222 17.41 -0.97 -2.72
CA SER A 222 18.49 -0.53 -3.59
C SER A 222 19.04 -1.65 -4.48
N TYR A 223 19.09 -2.87 -3.95
CA TYR A 223 19.47 -4.06 -4.74
C TYR A 223 18.41 -4.39 -5.79
N ALA A 224 17.12 -4.30 -5.43
CA ALA A 224 16.01 -4.57 -6.34
C ALA A 224 16.09 -3.73 -7.62
N VAL A 225 16.35 -2.43 -7.46
CA VAL A 225 16.47 -1.48 -8.59
C VAL A 225 17.66 -1.82 -9.48
N LYS A 226 18.81 -2.18 -8.89
CA LYS A 226 20.07 -2.42 -9.61
C LYS A 226 20.16 -3.80 -10.25
N ASN A 227 19.44 -4.79 -9.71
CA ASN A 227 19.57 -6.20 -10.07
C ASN A 227 18.20 -6.83 -10.39
N LYS A 228 17.41 -6.16 -11.22
CA LYS A 228 15.99 -6.49 -11.48
C LYS A 228 15.75 -7.97 -11.75
N SER A 229 16.48 -8.58 -12.68
CA SER A 229 16.29 -10.00 -13.06
C SER A 229 16.49 -10.97 -11.88
N LYS A 230 17.51 -10.74 -11.03
CA LYS A 230 17.74 -11.57 -9.84
C LYS A 230 16.67 -11.32 -8.78
N SER A 231 16.25 -10.08 -8.64
CA SER A 231 15.25 -9.66 -7.66
C SER A 231 13.86 -10.24 -7.96
N VAL A 232 13.48 -10.26 -9.25
CA VAL A 232 12.27 -10.95 -9.73
C VAL A 232 12.30 -12.44 -9.39
N LYS A 233 13.45 -13.12 -9.60
CA LYS A 233 13.58 -14.54 -9.25
C LYS A 233 13.38 -14.76 -7.75
N ILE A 234 14.00 -13.93 -6.91
CA ILE A 234 13.84 -14.01 -5.44
C ILE A 234 12.37 -13.82 -5.06
N LEU A 235 11.72 -12.75 -5.54
CA LEU A 235 10.34 -12.48 -5.18
C LEU A 235 9.39 -13.61 -5.60
N LYS A 236 9.61 -14.21 -6.79
CA LYS A 236 8.77 -15.30 -7.29
C LYS A 236 8.69 -16.51 -6.36
N GLU A 237 9.71 -16.77 -5.53
CA GLU A 237 9.67 -17.89 -4.56
C GLU A 237 8.62 -17.70 -3.47
N TYR A 238 8.16 -16.45 -3.25
CA TYR A 238 7.20 -16.09 -2.22
C TYR A 238 5.79 -15.84 -2.73
N LEU A 239 5.63 -15.67 -4.04
CA LEU A 239 4.34 -15.36 -4.65
C LEU A 239 3.42 -16.58 -4.68
N THR A 240 2.11 -16.32 -4.68
CA THR A 240 1.12 -17.36 -4.94
C THR A 240 1.25 -17.89 -6.38
N ASP A 241 0.75 -19.11 -6.63
CA ASP A 241 0.74 -19.66 -7.99
C ASP A 241 -0.14 -18.83 -8.93
N TYR A 242 -1.21 -18.25 -8.38
CA TYR A 242 -2.07 -17.32 -9.12
C TYR A 242 -1.28 -16.09 -9.59
N ASP A 243 -0.55 -15.43 -8.70
CA ASP A 243 0.23 -14.22 -9.03
C ASP A 243 1.34 -14.55 -10.05
N LYS A 244 2.04 -15.67 -9.87
CA LYS A 244 3.07 -16.14 -10.81
C LYS A 244 2.52 -16.34 -12.23
N ALA A 245 1.28 -16.83 -12.35
CA ALA A 245 0.65 -17.13 -13.62
C ALA A 245 0.01 -15.90 -14.30
N ASN A 246 -0.42 -14.92 -13.51
CA ASN A 246 -1.26 -13.82 -14.01
C ASN A 246 -0.58 -12.45 -14.02
N ILE A 247 0.58 -12.28 -13.37
CA ILE A 247 1.26 -10.98 -13.26
C ILE A 247 2.66 -11.07 -13.86
N ASP A 248 2.97 -10.19 -14.80
CA ASP A 248 4.35 -9.98 -15.26
C ASP A 248 5.16 -9.24 -14.19
N ILE A 249 5.86 -10.02 -13.36
CA ILE A 249 6.63 -9.49 -12.23
C ILE A 249 7.79 -8.59 -12.70
N SER A 250 8.35 -8.83 -13.88
CA SER A 250 9.40 -7.99 -14.43
C SER A 250 8.86 -6.61 -14.78
N LYS A 251 7.71 -6.57 -15.45
CA LYS A 251 7.00 -5.32 -15.78
C LYS A 251 6.54 -4.59 -14.52
N SER A 252 6.03 -5.32 -13.53
CA SER A 252 5.65 -4.78 -12.23
C SER A 252 6.85 -4.10 -11.55
N LEU A 253 8.02 -4.73 -11.53
CA LEU A 253 9.24 -4.12 -10.99
C LEU A 253 9.70 -2.90 -11.80
N ASP A 254 9.59 -2.93 -13.13
CA ASP A 254 9.97 -1.80 -13.98
C ASP A 254 9.12 -0.57 -13.71
N ILE A 255 7.82 -0.76 -13.49
CA ILE A 255 6.88 0.32 -13.12
C ILE A 255 7.18 0.82 -11.70
N THR A 256 7.48 -0.06 -10.75
CA THR A 256 7.59 0.30 -9.33
C THR A 256 8.95 0.88 -8.97
N ALA A 257 10.03 0.42 -9.62
CA ALA A 257 11.40 0.77 -9.26
C ALA A 257 11.69 2.30 -9.15
N PRO A 258 11.15 3.17 -10.01
CA PRO A 258 11.32 4.62 -9.86
C PRO A 258 10.74 5.17 -8.55
N TYR A 259 9.69 4.54 -8.03
CA TYR A 259 8.97 4.99 -6.83
C TYR A 259 9.61 4.53 -5.52
N PHE A 260 10.58 3.62 -5.55
CA PHE A 260 11.35 3.26 -4.33
C PHE A 260 12.29 4.39 -3.87
N GLY A 261 12.47 5.42 -4.70
CA GLY A 261 13.38 6.53 -4.45
C GLY A 261 14.85 6.19 -4.72
N SER A 262 15.67 7.22 -4.80
CA SER A 262 17.12 7.08 -4.87
C SER A 262 17.70 6.55 -3.55
N ASN A 263 18.97 6.14 -3.52
CA ASN A 263 19.64 5.63 -2.31
C ASN A 263 19.46 6.53 -1.07
N LYS A 264 19.32 7.85 -1.25
CA LYS A 264 19.14 8.82 -0.15
C LYS A 264 17.67 9.00 0.24
N GLU A 265 16.76 8.80 -0.71
CA GLU A 265 15.33 9.02 -0.54
C GLU A 265 14.57 7.73 -0.16
N CYS A 266 15.17 6.56 -0.45
CA CYS A 266 14.54 5.27 -0.15
C CYS A 266 14.18 5.18 1.32
N GLY A 267 12.90 5.08 1.60
CA GLY A 267 12.33 5.03 2.94
C GLY A 267 12.12 6.39 3.61
N PHE A 268 12.64 7.47 3.06
CA PHE A 268 12.45 8.81 3.61
C PHE A 268 11.03 9.31 3.36
N MET A 269 10.50 10.07 4.32
CA MET A 269 9.19 10.73 4.19
C MET A 269 9.38 12.23 4.34
N LYS A 270 8.83 13.00 3.40
CA LYS A 270 8.81 14.46 3.43
C LYS A 270 7.69 14.93 4.35
N PRO A 271 7.98 15.64 5.46
CA PRO A 271 6.96 16.13 6.37
C PRO A 271 5.89 16.98 5.68
N GLU A 272 6.30 17.77 4.68
CA GLU A 272 5.40 18.64 3.93
C GLU A 272 4.30 17.85 3.23
N ARG A 273 4.62 16.69 2.65
CA ARG A 273 3.63 15.83 1.99
C ARG A 273 2.62 15.26 2.98
N ILE A 274 3.11 14.85 4.15
CA ILE A 274 2.24 14.37 5.24
C ILE A 274 1.32 15.51 5.70
N ASN A 275 1.87 16.68 5.97
CA ASN A 275 1.12 17.83 6.44
C ASN A 275 0.03 18.29 5.45
N VAL A 276 0.30 18.24 4.15
CA VAL A 276 -0.70 18.56 3.12
C VAL A 276 -1.88 17.58 3.18
N PHE A 277 -1.61 16.29 3.33
CA PHE A 277 -2.67 15.29 3.46
C PHE A 277 -3.46 15.46 4.77
N LEU A 278 -2.78 15.64 5.91
CA LEU A 278 -3.45 15.87 7.20
C LEU A 278 -4.33 17.12 7.16
N LYS A 279 -3.82 18.21 6.58
CA LYS A 279 -4.61 19.44 6.40
C LYS A 279 -5.85 19.21 5.54
N TRP A 280 -5.70 18.48 4.43
CA TRP A 280 -6.82 18.09 3.57
C TRP A 280 -7.89 17.28 4.32
N LEU A 281 -7.48 16.32 5.16
CA LEU A 281 -8.41 15.54 5.98
C LEU A 281 -9.21 16.44 6.95
N VAL A 282 -8.56 17.41 7.56
CA VAL A 282 -9.21 18.38 8.48
C VAL A 282 -10.17 19.30 7.72
N GLU A 283 -9.77 19.82 6.57
CA GLU A 283 -10.59 20.70 5.73
C GLU A 283 -11.85 20.01 5.22
N HIS A 284 -11.81 18.69 5.04
CA HIS A 284 -12.95 17.86 4.63
C HIS A 284 -13.72 17.26 5.82
N ASN A 285 -13.42 17.67 7.05
CA ASN A 285 -14.03 17.17 8.29
C ASN A 285 -13.90 15.64 8.49
N LEU A 286 -12.85 15.04 7.96
CA LEU A 286 -12.55 13.61 8.10
C LEU A 286 -11.74 13.33 9.37
N GLU A 287 -11.03 14.34 9.87
CA GLU A 287 -10.26 14.29 11.11
C GLU A 287 -10.34 15.63 11.86
N ASN A 288 -9.97 15.59 13.14
CA ASN A 288 -9.91 16.78 13.99
C ASN A 288 -8.61 17.56 13.76
N LYS A 289 -8.57 18.85 14.18
CA LYS A 289 -7.38 19.71 14.07
C LYS A 289 -6.16 19.27 14.89
N GLU A 290 -6.29 18.26 15.74
CA GLU A 290 -5.26 17.77 16.66
C GLU A 290 -4.51 16.52 16.14
N ILE A 291 -4.51 16.29 14.82
CA ILE A 291 -3.81 15.13 14.23
C ILE A 291 -2.30 15.41 14.20
#